data_2e22d3225ea05f937e839084ec7643a9
#
_entry.id   2e22d3225ea05f937e839084ec7643a9
#
_cell.length_a   1.000
_cell.length_b   1.000
_cell.length_c   1.000
_cell.angle_alpha   90.00
_cell.angle_beta   90.00
_cell.angle_gamma   90.00
#
_symmetry.space_group_name_H-M   'P 1'
#
loop_
_entity.id
_entity.type
_entity.pdbx_description
1 polymer ?
#
loop_
_entity_poly.entity_id
_entity_poly.type
_entity_poly.pdbx_seq_one_letter_code
_entity_poly.pdbx_strand_id
1 'polypeptide(L)' 'METNYVILLDYSSGEIIKIRLSDEEIQKSESYEDFEMFLSTIESKYNFRLKDCYWMSVEYLKERSYI' A
#
# COMPACT_ATOMS: atom_id res chain seq x y z
N MET A 1 -4.50 -8.36 -13.42
CA MET A 1 -4.31 -6.94 -13.11
C MET A 1 -3.17 -6.76 -12.15
N GLU A 2 -2.19 -5.96 -12.53
CA GLU A 2 -1.03 -5.72 -11.68
C GLU A 2 -1.28 -4.59 -10.71
N THR A 3 -0.78 -4.76 -9.50
CA THR A 3 -0.78 -3.70 -8.50
C THR A 3 0.64 -3.19 -8.38
N ASN A 4 0.87 -1.96 -8.81
CA ASN A 4 2.20 -1.36 -8.76
C ASN A 4 2.37 -0.39 -7.61
N TYR A 5 1.29 0.23 -7.17
CA TYR A 5 1.32 1.24 -6.12
C TYR A 5 0.33 0.93 -5.02
N VAL A 6 0.72 1.23 -3.81
CA VAL A 6 -0.15 1.16 -2.64
C VAL A 6 -0.17 2.53 -1.99
N ILE A 7 -1.36 3.03 -1.73
CA ILE A 7 -1.55 4.30 -1.04
C ILE A 7 -2.27 4.01 0.26
N LEU A 8 -1.68 4.44 1.36
CA LEU A 8 -2.28 4.27 2.68
C LEU A 8 -2.58 5.64 3.27
N LEU A 9 -3.73 5.73 3.89
CA LEU A 9 -4.17 6.94 4.57
C LEU A 9 -4.22 6.63 6.06
N ASP A 10 -3.19 7.02 6.78
CA ASP A 10 -3.11 6.77 8.22
C ASP A 10 -3.95 7.82 8.94
N TYR A 11 -5.17 7.45 9.32
CA TYR A 11 -6.07 8.38 9.96
C TYR A 11 -5.73 8.66 11.43
N SER A 12 -4.82 7.87 12.02
CA SER A 12 -4.38 8.11 13.39
C SER A 12 -3.36 9.24 13.46
N SER A 13 -2.61 9.46 12.40
CA SER A 13 -1.56 10.50 12.34
C SER A 13 -1.83 11.59 11.30
N GLY A 14 -2.77 11.33 10.38
CA GLY A 14 -3.03 12.24 9.26
C GLY A 14 -2.00 12.14 8.15
N GLU A 15 -1.31 11.01 8.06
CA GLU A 15 -0.22 10.81 7.10
C GLU A 15 -0.71 10.10 5.84
N ILE A 16 -0.17 10.51 4.70
CA ILE A 16 -0.37 9.83 3.43
C ILE A 16 0.91 9.06 3.13
N ILE A 17 0.78 7.75 2.94
CA ILE A 17 1.94 6.89 2.66
C ILE A 17 1.79 6.35 1.24
N LYS A 18 2.76 6.63 0.39
CA LYS A 18 2.75 6.18 -1.00
C LYS A 18 3.92 5.21 -1.21
N ILE A 19 3.59 4.01 -1.65
CA ILE A 19 4.58 2.96 -1.86
C ILE A 19 4.52 2.51 -3.31
N ARG A 20 5.68 2.51 -3.97
CA ARG A 20 5.82 1.83 -5.24
C ARG A 20 6.42 0.46 -4.97
N LEU A 21 5.69 -0.59 -5.32
CA LEU A 21 6.13 -1.95 -5.08
C LEU A 21 7.23 -2.34 -6.05
N SER A 22 8.25 -3.02 -5.54
CA SER A 22 9.28 -3.63 -6.38
C SER A 22 8.72 -4.86 -7.07
N ASP A 23 9.42 -5.33 -8.09
CA ASP A 23 9.02 -6.56 -8.80
C ASP A 23 8.93 -7.74 -7.85
N GLU A 24 9.85 -7.83 -6.89
CA GLU A 24 9.85 -8.89 -5.89
C GLU A 24 8.61 -8.80 -4.98
N GLU A 25 8.25 -7.58 -4.59
CA GLU A 25 7.08 -7.37 -3.75
C GLU A 25 5.79 -7.71 -4.50
N ILE A 26 5.71 -7.36 -5.77
CA ILE A 26 4.56 -7.69 -6.60
C ILE A 26 4.40 -9.21 -6.71
N GLN A 27 5.49 -9.92 -6.99
CA GLN A 27 5.47 -11.37 -7.06
C GLN A 27 5.05 -12.00 -5.74
N LYS A 28 5.59 -11.48 -4.65
CA LYS A 28 5.26 -11.98 -3.32
C LYS A 28 3.79 -11.77 -3.00
N SER A 29 3.22 -10.64 -3.41
CA SER A 29 1.82 -10.34 -3.15
C SER A 29 0.89 -11.34 -3.82
N GLU A 30 1.29 -11.86 -4.96
CA GLU A 30 0.49 -12.83 -5.71
C GLU A 30 0.40 -14.19 -5.02
N SER A 31 1.29 -14.48 -4.08
CA SER A 31 1.26 -15.73 -3.33
C SER A 31 0.25 -15.73 -2.18
N TYR A 32 -0.34 -14.59 -1.85
CA TYR A 32 -1.32 -14.46 -0.78
C TYR A 32 -2.73 -14.50 -1.35
N GLU A 33 -3.66 -15.06 -0.60
CA GLU A 33 -5.07 -15.13 -1.02
C GLU A 33 -5.70 -13.76 -1.19
N ASP A 34 -5.37 -12.84 -0.27
CA ASP A 34 -5.83 -11.48 -0.42
C ASP A 34 -4.67 -10.51 -0.19
N PHE A 35 -4.81 -9.34 -0.79
CA PHE A 35 -3.75 -8.35 -0.79
C PHE A 35 -3.50 -7.77 0.60
N GLU A 36 -4.52 -7.73 1.43
CA GLU A 36 -4.40 -7.23 2.79
C GLU A 36 -3.43 -8.05 3.62
N MET A 37 -3.44 -9.36 3.42
CA MET A 37 -2.48 -10.25 4.08
C MET A 37 -1.05 -9.92 3.68
N PHE A 38 -0.84 -9.63 2.40
CA PHE A 38 0.47 -9.20 1.93
C PHE A 38 0.88 -7.88 2.59
N LEU A 39 -0.03 -6.92 2.66
CA LEU A 39 0.26 -5.61 3.26
C LEU A 39 0.75 -5.73 4.70
N SER A 40 0.17 -6.66 5.46
CA SER A 40 0.58 -6.86 6.83
C SER A 40 2.04 -7.33 6.94
N THR A 41 2.57 -7.97 5.90
CA THR A 41 3.96 -8.44 5.91
C THR A 41 4.98 -7.34 5.66
N ILE A 42 4.55 -6.21 5.11
CA ILE A 42 5.46 -5.10 4.81
C ILE A 42 5.30 -3.91 5.76
N GLU A 43 4.49 -4.07 6.81
CA GLU A 43 4.26 -3.00 7.78
C GLU A 43 5.55 -2.48 8.41
N SER A 44 6.43 -3.39 8.81
CA SER A 44 7.67 -2.98 9.48
C SER A 44 8.66 -2.34 8.50
N LYS A 45 8.64 -2.76 7.24
CA LYS A 45 9.53 -2.22 6.23
C LYS A 45 9.22 -0.75 5.93
N TYR A 46 7.93 -0.43 5.86
CA TYR A 46 7.48 0.92 5.51
C TYR A 46 6.94 1.70 6.69
N ASN A 47 7.01 1.11 7.87
CA ASN A 47 6.68 1.77 9.13
C ASN A 47 5.25 2.32 9.17
N PHE A 48 4.28 1.44 8.93
CA PHE A 48 2.87 1.78 9.05
C PHE A 48 2.12 0.68 9.81
N ARG A 49 0.91 1.01 10.25
CA ARG A 49 0.01 0.05 10.89
C ARG A 49 -1.25 -0.07 10.05
N LEU A 50 -1.44 -1.22 9.45
CA LEU A 50 -2.56 -1.43 8.52
C LEU A 50 -3.92 -1.16 9.16
N LYS A 51 -4.07 -1.54 10.42
CA LYS A 51 -5.33 -1.35 11.15
C LYS A 51 -5.69 0.12 11.37
N ASP A 52 -4.74 1.02 11.25
CA ASP A 52 -4.95 2.46 11.41
C ASP A 52 -5.05 3.17 10.06
N CYS A 53 -5.12 2.42 8.98
CA CYS A 53 -5.08 2.98 7.64
C CYS A 53 -6.26 2.54 6.79
N TYR A 54 -6.72 3.46 5.94
CA TYR A 54 -7.43 3.07 4.72
C TYR A 54 -6.38 2.92 3.63
N TRP A 55 -6.61 2.01 2.69
CA TRP A 55 -5.62 1.78 1.64
C TRP A 55 -6.30 1.51 0.31
N MET A 56 -5.55 1.74 -0.76
CA MET A 56 -5.95 1.33 -2.09
C MET A 56 -4.72 0.85 -2.84
N SER A 57 -4.93 -0.05 -3.78
CA SER A 57 -3.87 -0.52 -4.65
C SER A 57 -4.26 -0.21 -6.09
N VAL A 58 -3.30 0.30 -6.86
CA VAL A 58 -3.56 0.72 -8.24
C VAL A 58 -2.40 0.33 -9.14
N GLU A 59 -2.71 0.13 -10.41
CA GLU A 59 -1.69 -0.12 -11.43
C GLU A 59 -0.97 1.18 -11.80
N TYR A 60 -1.73 2.24 -11.95
CA TYR A 60 -1.20 3.57 -12.26
C TYR A 60 -1.70 4.57 -11.25
N LEU A 61 -0.79 5.35 -10.69
CA LEU A 61 -1.13 6.33 -9.68
C LEU A 61 -1.37 7.69 -10.30
N LYS A 62 -2.50 8.29 -9.97
CA LYS A 62 -2.83 9.67 -10.33
C LYS A 62 -3.05 10.45 -9.03
N GLU A 63 -2.52 11.66 -8.98
CA GLU A 63 -2.69 12.52 -7.82
C GLU A 63 -3.25 13.86 -8.25
N ARG A 64 -4.15 14.37 -7.43
CA ARG A 64 -4.65 15.73 -7.53
C ARG A 64 -4.59 16.37 -6.16
N SER A 65 -4.16 17.62 -6.11
CA SER A 65 -4.08 18.35 -4.86
C SER A 65 -4.65 19.76 -5.05
N TYR A 66 -5.39 20.22 -4.06
CA TYR A 66 -6.00 21.55 -4.06
C TYR A 66 -5.42 22.46 -2.98
N ILE A 67 -4.28 22.05 -2.42
CA ILE A 67 -3.58 22.81 -1.39
C ILE A 67 -2.24 23.33 -1.87
#